data_415f22a2686e2726d1a130334b1a3c52
#
_entry.id   415f22a2686e2726d1a130334b1a3c52
#
_cell.length_a   1.000
_cell.length_b   1.000
_cell.length_c   1.000
_cell.angle_alpha   90.00
_cell.angle_beta   90.00
_cell.angle_gamma   90.00
#
_symmetry.space_group_name_H-M   'P 1'
#
loop_
_entity.id
_entity.type
_entity.pdbx_description
1 polymer ?
#
loop_
_entity_poly.entity_id
_entity_poly.type
_entity_poly.pdbx_seq_one_letter_code
_entity_poly.pdbx_strand_id
1 'polypeptide(L)'
;MILQQMLLKTINSKLTIKAALLVCFISFNIINAQEIIDDEILAPVEQPKDSVVKKSRIKADGVAAVVGDFIILESDLDREIAQLKAQGADLKDLTRCELFGSLLESKLYAHQAIQDSILVNELQISQTTDQQIQGILGQTQGDMQGLLEFYKKDSEEALREEMNEINKNRYLAQEMQAKITGDIEVTPEEVRTFFNEIPEDERPIFGTELKLAQIVVIPEVTEEAKQSVIDRLNEFKKDIEENGSSFITKAIFYSEDGSKSDGGRLPTMNRKQPRMVKEFRDVVFSMQEGEISKPFETDFGYHIVFLEKIRGQEYDVRHILLRPELTQDAIQKAKDEIDEVRAKIVDGSLTFEDAAREFSDEKETKFEGGQLTNPTTQDFNFELTKMEPELYSQIQDLQDGEISKVLQDEDRVNRIKFKILTVTDRLDDHKADFAKDYLKIKNLALQDKQVQAIGKWQKETIVDTYIKINGEYKDCDYQSNWLKK
;
A
#
# COMPACT_ATOMS: atom_id res chain seq x y z
N MET A 1 12.87 2.67 7.25
CA MET A 1 14.32 2.82 7.49
C MET A 1 14.71 2.47 8.91
N ILE A 2 14.21 3.12 9.96
CA ILE A 2 14.52 2.81 11.37
C ILE A 2 14.20 1.36 11.73
N LEU A 3 13.09 0.81 11.26
CA LEU A 3 12.71 -0.59 11.46
C LEU A 3 13.61 -1.59 10.71
N GLN A 4 14.12 -1.24 9.54
CA GLN A 4 15.12 -2.05 8.81
C GLN A 4 16.46 -2.08 9.51
N GLN A 5 16.88 -0.98 10.13
CA GLN A 5 18.12 -0.92 10.91
C GLN A 5 18.01 -1.66 12.26
N MET A 6 16.80 -1.72 12.86
CA MET A 6 16.56 -2.55 14.05
C MET A 6 16.68 -4.05 13.75
N LEU A 7 16.22 -4.49 12.59
CA LEU A 7 16.37 -5.89 12.12
C LEU A 7 17.84 -6.30 11.97
N LEU A 8 18.70 -5.39 11.55
CA LEU A 8 20.12 -5.63 11.35
C LEU A 8 20.94 -5.57 12.64
N LYS A 9 20.49 -4.81 13.65
CA LYS A 9 21.10 -4.85 15.00
C LYS A 9 20.95 -6.21 15.68
N THR A 10 19.86 -6.94 15.41
CA THR A 10 19.62 -8.27 15.98
C THR A 10 20.52 -9.36 15.38
N ILE A 11 21.02 -9.18 14.16
CA ILE A 11 21.94 -10.13 13.53
C ILE A 11 23.37 -10.01 14.10
N ASN A 12 23.77 -8.84 14.58
CA ASN A 12 25.10 -8.58 15.12
C ASN A 12 25.24 -8.66 16.66
N SER A 13 24.16 -8.82 17.41
CA SER A 13 24.21 -9.05 18.85
C SER A 13 23.75 -10.47 19.15
N LYS A 14 24.49 -11.19 19.99
CA LYS A 14 24.21 -12.56 20.47
C LYS A 14 22.84 -12.72 21.18
N LEU A 15 21.76 -12.27 20.57
CA LEU A 15 20.41 -12.41 21.11
C LEU A 15 19.46 -12.90 20.03
N THR A 16 19.10 -14.16 20.15
CA THR A 16 17.95 -14.93 19.59
C THR A 16 17.10 -14.30 18.48
N ILE A 17 17.19 -14.93 17.32
CA ILE A 17 16.43 -14.75 16.06
C ILE A 17 14.89 -14.81 16.19
N LYS A 18 14.32 -14.75 17.35
CA LYS A 18 12.84 -14.78 17.55
C LYS A 18 12.12 -13.47 17.19
N ALA A 19 12.84 -12.40 16.86
CA ALA A 19 12.25 -11.08 16.57
C ALA A 19 12.27 -10.65 15.08
N ALA A 20 12.87 -11.43 14.18
CA ALA A 20 13.11 -11.01 12.79
C ALA A 20 11.91 -11.21 11.84
N LEU A 21 10.79 -11.79 12.29
CA LEU A 21 9.65 -12.14 11.44
C LEU A 21 8.44 -11.20 11.55
N LEU A 22 8.56 -10.06 12.27
CA LEU A 22 7.39 -9.20 12.55
C LEU A 22 7.44 -7.81 11.89
N VAL A 23 8.05 -7.64 10.73
CA VAL A 23 8.11 -6.31 10.10
C VAL A 23 7.98 -6.37 8.60
N CYS A 24 6.82 -6.77 8.15
CA CYS A 24 6.36 -6.46 6.80
C CYS A 24 4.83 -6.55 6.71
N PHE A 25 4.08 -5.76 7.43
CA PHE A 25 2.68 -5.45 7.07
C PHE A 25 2.17 -4.35 7.99
N ILE A 26 2.19 -3.11 7.53
CA ILE A 26 1.21 -2.12 7.99
C ILE A 26 0.26 -1.90 6.81
N SER A 27 -0.64 -2.84 6.63
CA SER A 27 -1.90 -2.63 5.96
C SER A 27 -2.89 -2.03 6.99
N PHE A 28 -3.59 -1.01 6.57
CA PHE A 28 -4.65 -0.32 7.26
C PHE A 28 -5.59 -1.26 8.02
N ASN A 29 -5.62 -1.12 9.33
CA ASN A 29 -6.74 -1.60 10.14
C ASN A 29 -7.29 -0.45 10.96
N ILE A 30 -8.53 -0.09 10.66
CA ILE A 30 -9.35 0.85 11.41
C ILE A 30 -9.79 0.16 12.69
N ILE A 31 -9.26 0.56 13.85
CA ILE A 31 -9.79 0.15 15.15
C ILE A 31 -10.39 1.38 15.81
N ASN A 32 -11.72 1.34 16.02
CA ASN A 32 -12.45 2.28 16.85
C ASN A 32 -12.02 2.09 18.31
N ALA A 33 -11.34 3.07 18.87
CA ALA A 33 -11.15 3.18 20.32
C ALA A 33 -12.02 4.32 20.83
N GLN A 34 -13.00 3.97 21.62
CA GLN A 34 -13.87 4.88 22.36
C GLN A 34 -13.19 5.18 23.69
N GLU A 35 -12.65 6.38 23.85
CA GLU A 35 -12.05 6.84 25.09
C GLU A 35 -13.13 7.42 26.01
N ILE A 36 -13.17 6.90 27.24
CA ILE A 36 -13.99 7.42 28.34
C ILE A 36 -13.22 8.57 28.99
N ILE A 37 -13.81 9.75 28.97
CA ILE A 37 -13.27 10.93 29.65
C ILE A 37 -13.75 10.91 31.09
N ASP A 38 -12.83 10.73 32.04
CA ASP A 38 -13.08 10.97 33.46
C ASP A 38 -12.89 12.47 33.79
N ASP A 39 -13.96 13.07 34.29
CA ASP A 39 -13.97 14.45 34.78
C ASP A 39 -13.22 14.54 36.12
N GLU A 40 -12.03 15.12 36.13
CA GLU A 40 -11.34 15.51 37.37
C GLU A 40 -11.62 16.97 37.72
N ILE A 41 -12.22 17.15 38.92
CA ILE A 41 -12.68 18.41 39.49
C ILE A 41 -11.48 19.30 39.84
N LEU A 42 -11.41 20.50 39.23
CA LEU A 42 -10.42 21.51 39.55
C LEU A 42 -10.70 22.19 40.88
N ALA A 43 -9.73 22.15 41.79
CA ALA A 43 -9.70 22.96 43.02
C ALA A 43 -9.23 24.39 42.71
N PRO A 44 -9.65 25.44 43.50
CA PRO A 44 -9.34 26.81 43.19
C PRO A 44 -7.87 27.17 43.48
N VAL A 45 -7.23 27.81 42.52
CA VAL A 45 -5.84 28.31 42.65
C VAL A 45 -5.82 29.67 43.29
N GLU A 46 -5.13 29.82 44.43
CA GLU A 46 -4.77 31.09 45.06
C GLU A 46 -3.74 31.85 44.23
N GLN A 47 -3.94 33.15 44.04
CA GLN A 47 -3.02 34.02 43.33
C GLN A 47 -1.76 34.31 44.18
N PRO A 48 -0.55 34.15 43.69
CA PRO A 48 0.65 34.65 44.36
C PRO A 48 0.99 36.05 43.90
N LYS A 49 1.42 36.84 44.89
CA LYS A 49 1.87 38.24 44.81
C LYS A 49 3.07 38.43 43.89
N ASP A 50 3.14 39.63 43.30
CA ASP A 50 4.22 40.16 42.46
C ASP A 50 5.62 39.74 42.89
N SER A 51 6.28 38.98 42.07
CA SER A 51 7.74 38.83 42.02
C SER A 51 8.20 39.25 40.62
N VAL A 52 9.19 40.14 40.58
CA VAL A 52 9.84 40.64 39.36
C VAL A 52 10.38 39.44 38.58
N VAL A 53 9.66 39.00 37.56
CA VAL A 53 10.07 37.94 36.65
C VAL A 53 11.23 38.47 35.81
N LYS A 54 12.47 38.02 36.10
CA LYS A 54 13.56 38.07 35.14
C LYS A 54 13.06 37.40 33.87
N LYS A 55 12.89 38.18 32.78
CA LYS A 55 12.61 37.64 31.46
C LYS A 55 13.71 36.63 31.12
N SER A 56 13.48 35.35 31.38
CA SER A 56 14.32 34.27 30.84
C SER A 56 14.21 34.42 29.32
N ARG A 57 15.34 34.49 28.65
CA ARG A 57 15.36 34.38 27.19
C ARG A 57 14.83 32.99 26.87
N ILE A 58 13.63 32.93 26.29
CA ILE A 58 13.06 31.68 25.78
C ILE A 58 13.85 31.38 24.54
N LYS A 59 14.59 30.26 24.53
CA LYS A 59 15.24 29.72 23.33
C LYS A 59 14.10 29.28 22.39
N ALA A 60 13.93 29.98 21.27
CA ALA A 60 12.85 29.71 20.35
C ALA A 60 12.99 28.31 19.70
N ASP A 61 14.22 27.92 19.31
CA ASP A 61 14.60 26.59 18.85
C ASP A 61 16.12 26.46 18.88
N GLY A 62 16.66 25.24 18.81
CA GLY A 62 18.09 24.97 18.80
C GLY A 62 18.55 24.26 17.53
N VAL A 63 19.69 24.70 16.99
CA VAL A 63 20.38 23.94 15.93
C VAL A 63 21.06 22.76 16.56
N ALA A 64 20.54 21.55 16.34
CA ALA A 64 21.11 20.30 16.82
C ALA A 64 22.29 19.85 15.93
N ALA A 65 22.14 19.98 14.60
CA ALA A 65 23.24 19.70 13.66
C ALA A 65 23.13 20.51 12.36
N VAL A 66 24.25 20.51 11.63
CA VAL A 66 24.32 20.90 10.21
C VAL A 66 24.96 19.73 9.46
N VAL A 67 24.35 19.32 8.34
CA VAL A 67 24.85 18.27 7.44
C VAL A 67 24.80 18.82 6.01
N GLY A 68 25.96 19.13 5.44
CA GLY A 68 26.04 19.84 4.17
C GLY A 68 25.26 21.16 4.22
N ASP A 69 24.26 21.30 3.37
CA ASP A 69 23.39 22.48 3.28
C ASP A 69 22.15 22.39 4.20
N PHE A 70 21.98 21.29 4.92
CA PHE A 70 20.82 21.06 5.77
C PHE A 70 21.08 21.38 7.24
N ILE A 71 20.10 22.04 7.85
CA ILE A 71 20.07 22.28 9.30
C ILE A 71 19.08 21.29 9.92
N ILE A 72 19.45 20.70 11.04
CA ILE A 72 18.56 19.88 11.88
C ILE A 72 18.31 20.68 13.17
N LEU A 73 17.05 20.94 13.45
CA LEU A 73 16.59 21.64 14.65
C LEU A 73 16.21 20.63 15.76
N GLU A 74 16.22 21.07 17.01
CA GLU A 74 15.71 20.25 18.12
C GLU A 74 14.23 19.92 17.95
N SER A 75 13.45 20.86 17.41
CA SER A 75 12.04 20.66 17.10
C SER A 75 11.77 19.62 15.99
N ASP A 76 12.72 19.39 15.08
CA ASP A 76 12.58 18.36 14.05
C ASP A 76 12.57 16.97 14.69
N LEU A 77 13.43 16.77 15.70
CA LEU A 77 13.49 15.53 16.45
C LEU A 77 12.22 15.30 17.28
N ASP A 78 11.71 16.34 17.93
CA ASP A 78 10.47 16.25 18.71
C ASP A 78 9.26 15.93 17.81
N ARG A 79 9.24 16.50 16.60
CA ARG A 79 8.21 16.23 15.59
C ARG A 79 8.26 14.80 15.09
N GLU A 80 9.46 14.28 14.80
CA GLU A 80 9.63 12.88 14.38
C GLU A 80 9.15 11.90 15.48
N ILE A 81 9.47 12.19 16.76
CA ILE A 81 8.98 11.40 17.89
C ILE A 81 7.45 11.45 17.98
N ALA A 82 6.85 12.64 17.81
CA ALA A 82 5.40 12.79 17.84
C ALA A 82 4.73 12.05 16.69
N GLN A 83 5.29 12.11 15.48
CA GLN A 83 4.78 11.40 14.32
C GLN A 83 4.86 9.87 14.49
N LEU A 84 5.97 9.33 14.99
CA LEU A 84 6.11 7.91 15.27
C LEU A 84 5.10 7.42 16.32
N LYS A 85 4.85 8.21 17.37
CA LYS A 85 3.82 7.92 18.36
C LYS A 85 2.41 7.91 17.76
N ALA A 86 2.09 8.89 16.92
CA ALA A 86 0.80 8.96 16.23
C ALA A 86 0.57 7.77 15.29
N GLN A 87 1.64 7.18 14.76
CA GLN A 87 1.60 5.94 13.94
C GLN A 87 1.56 4.65 14.78
N GLY A 88 1.48 4.76 16.12
CA GLY A 88 1.42 3.59 17.01
C GLY A 88 2.77 2.86 17.20
N ALA A 89 3.90 3.49 16.85
CA ALA A 89 5.21 2.88 17.05
C ALA A 89 5.56 2.75 18.54
N ASP A 90 6.00 1.57 18.97
CA ASP A 90 6.58 1.41 20.32
C ASP A 90 7.98 2.01 20.35
N LEU A 91 8.14 3.09 21.11
CA LEU A 91 9.41 3.84 21.21
C LEU A 91 10.24 3.44 22.42
N LYS A 92 9.88 2.37 23.16
CA LYS A 92 10.57 2.00 24.41
C LYS A 92 12.06 1.72 24.20
N ASP A 93 12.40 1.11 23.07
CA ASP A 93 13.77 0.72 22.74
C ASP A 93 14.47 1.73 21.80
N LEU A 94 13.78 2.82 21.40
CA LEU A 94 14.34 3.83 20.51
C LEU A 94 14.84 5.03 21.30
N THR A 95 16.16 5.20 21.35
CA THR A 95 16.78 6.34 22.04
C THR A 95 16.72 7.61 21.18
N ARG A 96 16.73 8.77 21.84
CA ARG A 96 16.83 10.08 21.15
C ARG A 96 18.11 10.17 20.29
N CYS A 97 19.21 9.57 20.72
CA CYS A 97 20.46 9.50 19.96
C CYS A 97 20.33 8.69 18.66
N GLU A 98 19.65 7.56 18.69
CA GLU A 98 19.41 6.74 17.49
C GLU A 98 18.52 7.46 16.49
N LEU A 99 17.46 8.11 16.97
CA LEU A 99 16.59 8.90 16.11
C LEU A 99 17.33 10.08 15.49
N PHE A 100 18.17 10.74 16.26
CA PHE A 100 19.01 11.82 15.77
C PHE A 100 20.02 11.30 14.71
N GLY A 101 20.62 10.13 14.93
CA GLY A 101 21.47 9.45 13.95
C GLY A 101 20.77 9.22 12.62
N SER A 102 19.51 8.78 12.65
CA SER A 102 18.73 8.57 11.41
C SER A 102 18.37 9.87 10.69
N LEU A 103 18.17 10.97 11.43
CA LEU A 103 18.00 12.29 10.81
C LEU A 103 19.29 12.77 10.14
N LEU A 104 20.47 12.57 10.77
CA LEU A 104 21.76 12.86 10.14
C LEU A 104 21.92 12.08 8.83
N GLU A 105 21.61 10.79 8.85
CA GLU A 105 21.65 9.95 7.65
C GLU A 105 20.73 10.44 6.55
N SER A 106 19.47 10.74 6.88
CA SER A 106 18.49 11.24 5.92
C SER A 106 18.96 12.55 5.27
N LYS A 107 19.53 13.47 6.05
CA LYS A 107 20.08 14.73 5.51
C LYS A 107 21.35 14.52 4.71
N LEU A 108 22.19 13.55 5.04
CA LEU A 108 23.37 13.18 4.25
C LEU A 108 22.96 12.67 2.86
N TYR A 109 21.98 11.76 2.80
CA TYR A 109 21.44 11.25 1.53
C TYR A 109 20.83 12.38 0.69
N ALA A 110 19.99 13.23 1.29
CA ALA A 110 19.38 14.34 0.57
C ALA A 110 20.42 15.34 0.04
N HIS A 111 21.44 15.66 0.84
CA HIS A 111 22.54 16.52 0.42
C HIS A 111 23.27 15.93 -0.78
N GLN A 112 23.68 14.67 -0.71
CA GLN A 112 24.41 14.03 -1.81
C GLN A 112 23.53 13.85 -3.04
N ALA A 113 22.22 13.60 -2.89
CA ALA A 113 21.29 13.54 -4.01
C ALA A 113 21.25 14.86 -4.81
N ILE A 114 21.32 16.00 -4.12
CA ILE A 114 21.39 17.31 -4.75
C ILE A 114 22.74 17.49 -5.46
N GLN A 115 23.85 17.11 -4.81
CA GLN A 115 25.18 17.18 -5.42
C GLN A 115 25.26 16.30 -6.67
N ASP A 116 24.62 15.15 -6.66
CA ASP A 116 24.53 14.22 -7.78
C ASP A 116 23.47 14.60 -8.82
N SER A 117 22.82 15.75 -8.68
CA SER A 117 21.80 16.30 -9.59
C SER A 117 20.62 15.36 -9.81
N ILE A 118 20.17 14.66 -8.76
CA ILE A 118 18.96 13.82 -8.83
C ILE A 118 17.75 14.72 -9.07
N LEU A 119 16.99 14.40 -10.12
CA LEU A 119 15.84 15.20 -10.54
C LEU A 119 14.64 14.95 -9.62
N VAL A 120 13.99 16.04 -9.22
CA VAL A 120 12.76 15.99 -8.42
C VAL A 120 11.56 16.34 -9.29
N ASN A 121 10.50 15.54 -9.21
CA ASN A 121 9.22 15.87 -9.83
C ASN A 121 8.37 16.66 -8.82
N GLU A 122 8.44 17.99 -8.90
CA GLU A 122 7.73 18.89 -7.98
C GLU A 122 6.20 18.67 -8.00
N LEU A 123 5.63 18.30 -9.16
CA LEU A 123 4.19 17.97 -9.24
C LEU A 123 3.85 16.73 -8.43
N GLN A 124 4.69 15.70 -8.50
CA GLN A 124 4.50 14.47 -7.71
C GLN A 124 4.64 14.75 -6.21
N ILE A 125 5.59 15.57 -5.80
CA ILE A 125 5.76 16.00 -4.41
C ILE A 125 4.50 16.72 -3.92
N SER A 126 3.99 17.70 -4.68
CA SER A 126 2.76 18.42 -4.35
C SER A 126 1.55 17.50 -4.22
N GLN A 127 1.37 16.56 -5.16
CA GLN A 127 0.29 15.57 -5.11
C GLN A 127 0.39 14.66 -3.88
N THR A 128 1.60 14.23 -3.53
CA THR A 128 1.84 13.43 -2.31
C THR A 128 1.48 14.23 -1.05
N THR A 129 1.87 15.50 -1.00
CA THR A 129 1.51 16.41 0.10
C THR A 129 0.01 16.59 0.22
N ASP A 130 -0.69 16.81 -0.89
CA ASP A 130 -2.15 16.94 -0.91
C ASP A 130 -2.84 15.68 -0.37
N GLN A 131 -2.39 14.52 -0.82
CA GLN A 131 -2.93 13.23 -0.35
C GLN A 131 -2.68 13.02 1.15
N GLN A 132 -1.50 13.39 1.66
CA GLN A 132 -1.19 13.29 3.09
C GLN A 132 -2.07 14.23 3.92
N ILE A 133 -2.21 15.49 3.52
CA ILE A 133 -3.07 16.45 4.22
C ILE A 133 -4.51 15.94 4.24
N GLN A 134 -5.04 15.49 3.10
CA GLN A 134 -6.40 14.94 3.02
C GLN A 134 -6.57 13.67 3.86
N GLY A 135 -5.55 12.80 3.87
CA GLY A 135 -5.55 11.60 4.71
C GLY A 135 -5.62 11.93 6.21
N ILE A 136 -4.83 12.91 6.67
CA ILE A 136 -4.85 13.36 8.07
C ILE A 136 -6.20 14.00 8.40
N LEU A 137 -6.70 14.90 7.55
CA LEU A 137 -8.00 15.54 7.74
C LEU A 137 -9.15 14.53 7.77
N GLY A 138 -9.08 13.47 6.96
CA GLY A 138 -10.05 12.37 6.99
C GLY A 138 -10.08 11.64 8.34
N GLN A 139 -8.93 11.47 8.99
CA GLN A 139 -8.81 10.82 10.30
C GLN A 139 -9.18 11.76 11.46
N THR A 140 -8.98 13.06 11.31
CA THR A 140 -9.23 14.08 12.34
C THR A 140 -10.54 14.85 12.14
N GLN A 141 -11.51 14.27 11.41
CA GLN A 141 -12.81 14.87 11.12
C GLN A 141 -12.73 16.29 10.52
N GLY A 142 -11.67 16.57 9.78
CA GLY A 142 -11.45 17.85 9.12
C GLY A 142 -10.76 18.92 9.98
N ASP A 143 -10.11 18.54 11.09
CA ASP A 143 -9.43 19.48 11.99
C ASP A 143 -8.13 20.04 11.39
N MET A 144 -8.30 21.01 10.49
CA MET A 144 -7.18 21.76 9.91
C MET A 144 -6.47 22.61 10.97
N GLN A 145 -7.20 23.15 11.96
CA GLN A 145 -6.61 24.00 12.99
C GLN A 145 -5.64 23.20 13.87
N GLY A 146 -6.03 22.00 14.31
CA GLY A 146 -5.14 21.10 15.05
C GLY A 146 -3.90 20.70 14.24
N LEU A 147 -4.05 20.50 12.92
CA LEU A 147 -2.94 20.22 12.04
C LEU A 147 -1.96 21.41 11.92
N LEU A 148 -2.45 22.62 11.78
CA LEU A 148 -1.64 23.85 11.78
C LEU A 148 -0.88 24.03 13.10
N GLU A 149 -1.54 23.80 14.22
CA GLU A 149 -0.92 23.87 15.56
C GLU A 149 0.20 22.84 15.74
N PHE A 150 -0.03 21.59 15.27
CA PHE A 150 0.97 20.53 15.31
C PHE A 150 2.25 20.90 14.54
N TYR A 151 2.10 21.47 13.34
CA TYR A 151 3.23 21.92 12.51
C TYR A 151 3.69 23.35 12.87
N LYS A 152 3.04 24.03 13.83
CA LYS A 152 3.32 25.42 14.22
C LYS A 152 3.30 26.38 13.03
N LYS A 153 2.28 26.26 12.20
CA LYS A 153 2.07 27.10 11.01
C LYS A 153 0.84 27.98 11.16
N ASP A 154 0.93 29.19 10.58
CA ASP A 154 -0.13 30.20 10.67
C ASP A 154 -1.15 30.07 9.53
N SER A 155 -0.85 29.26 8.50
CA SER A 155 -1.73 29.08 7.33
C SER A 155 -1.53 27.72 6.68
N GLU A 156 -2.56 27.29 5.95
CA GLU A 156 -2.50 26.05 5.13
C GLU A 156 -1.41 26.12 4.06
N GLU A 157 -1.18 27.29 3.47
CA GLU A 157 -0.12 27.48 2.47
C GLU A 157 1.26 27.26 3.08
N ALA A 158 1.55 27.84 4.25
CA ALA A 158 2.80 27.62 4.97
C ALA A 158 2.98 26.17 5.42
N LEU A 159 1.88 25.48 5.76
CA LEU A 159 1.89 24.05 6.05
C LEU A 159 2.26 23.23 4.80
N ARG A 160 1.65 23.54 3.65
CA ARG A 160 1.94 22.87 2.37
C ARG A 160 3.39 23.05 1.94
N GLU A 161 3.93 24.24 2.07
CA GLU A 161 5.34 24.51 1.79
C GLU A 161 6.27 23.64 2.65
N GLU A 162 6.02 23.59 3.97
CA GLU A 162 6.81 22.77 4.90
C GLU A 162 6.71 21.27 4.55
N MET A 163 5.51 20.77 4.31
CA MET A 163 5.29 19.38 3.96
C MET A 163 5.91 19.02 2.60
N ASN A 164 5.87 19.93 1.63
CA ASN A 164 6.56 19.76 0.35
C ASN A 164 8.07 19.63 0.55
N GLU A 165 8.68 20.48 1.38
CA GLU A 165 10.12 20.37 1.69
C GLU A 165 10.47 19.06 2.41
N ILE A 166 9.64 18.62 3.35
CA ILE A 166 9.83 17.33 4.04
C ILE A 166 9.75 16.18 3.03
N ASN A 167 8.73 16.18 2.17
CA ASN A 167 8.52 15.14 1.16
C ASN A 167 9.63 15.13 0.10
N LYS A 168 10.07 16.30 -0.33
CA LYS A 168 11.18 16.45 -1.26
C LYS A 168 12.48 15.87 -0.68
N ASN A 169 12.80 16.21 0.56
CA ASN A 169 14.00 15.68 1.23
C ASN A 169 13.91 14.17 1.41
N ARG A 170 12.73 13.63 1.75
CA ARG A 170 12.50 12.18 1.84
C ARG A 170 12.67 11.50 0.48
N TYR A 171 12.10 12.08 -0.56
CA TYR A 171 12.24 11.58 -1.93
C TYR A 171 13.72 11.54 -2.35
N LEU A 172 14.46 12.65 -2.17
CA LEU A 172 15.88 12.71 -2.49
C LEU A 172 16.69 11.65 -1.74
N ALA A 173 16.41 11.45 -0.45
CA ALA A 173 17.08 10.43 0.34
C ALA A 173 16.78 9.00 -0.17
N GLN A 174 15.54 8.73 -0.57
CA GLN A 174 15.14 7.43 -1.14
C GLN A 174 15.80 7.18 -2.50
N GLU A 175 15.79 8.17 -3.40
CA GLU A 175 16.44 8.06 -4.71
C GLU A 175 17.96 7.87 -4.59
N MET A 176 18.60 8.53 -3.63
CA MET A 176 20.03 8.31 -3.39
C MET A 176 20.30 6.89 -2.90
N GLN A 177 19.49 6.36 -1.98
CA GLN A 177 19.63 4.97 -1.55
C GLN A 177 19.40 3.99 -2.70
N ALA A 178 18.37 4.23 -3.52
CA ALA A 178 18.10 3.44 -4.72
C ALA A 178 19.28 3.48 -5.70
N LYS A 179 19.91 4.64 -5.90
CA LYS A 179 21.10 4.79 -6.72
C LYS A 179 22.29 4.00 -6.18
N ILE A 180 22.52 4.00 -4.85
CA ILE A 180 23.62 3.26 -4.23
C ILE A 180 23.41 1.73 -4.36
N THR A 181 22.15 1.28 -4.31
CA THR A 181 21.83 -0.15 -4.24
C THR A 181 21.32 -0.75 -5.54
N GLY A 182 20.94 0.08 -6.54
CA GLY A 182 20.20 -0.35 -7.71
C GLY A 182 20.95 -1.34 -8.61
N ASP A 183 22.26 -1.20 -8.72
CA ASP A 183 23.09 -2.08 -9.55
C ASP A 183 23.70 -3.25 -8.76
N ILE A 184 23.31 -3.42 -7.49
CA ILE A 184 23.86 -4.49 -6.65
C ILE A 184 23.12 -5.80 -6.93
N GLU A 185 23.85 -6.77 -7.41
CA GLU A 185 23.41 -8.13 -7.61
C GLU A 185 24.23 -9.11 -6.77
N VAL A 186 23.69 -10.29 -6.54
CA VAL A 186 24.39 -11.40 -5.89
C VAL A 186 24.55 -12.56 -6.84
N THR A 187 25.78 -13.08 -6.93
CA THR A 187 26.06 -14.31 -7.67
C THR A 187 25.68 -15.55 -6.85
N PRO A 188 25.46 -16.71 -7.48
CA PRO A 188 25.21 -17.96 -6.75
C PRO A 188 26.30 -18.33 -5.73
N GLU A 189 27.53 -17.96 -6.01
CA GLU A 189 28.67 -18.18 -5.12
C GLU A 189 28.57 -17.30 -3.86
N GLU A 190 28.24 -16.01 -4.03
CA GLU A 190 28.05 -15.08 -2.91
C GLU A 190 26.85 -15.52 -2.04
N VAL A 191 25.76 -15.99 -2.65
CA VAL A 191 24.61 -16.55 -1.92
C VAL A 191 25.04 -17.76 -1.08
N ARG A 192 25.84 -18.64 -1.64
CA ARG A 192 26.36 -19.82 -0.93
C ARG A 192 27.28 -19.42 0.21
N THR A 193 28.16 -18.46 -0.01
CA THR A 193 29.10 -17.94 1.01
C THR A 193 28.30 -17.32 2.16
N PHE A 194 27.36 -16.44 1.86
CA PHE A 194 26.47 -15.83 2.84
C PHE A 194 25.76 -16.88 3.70
N PHE A 195 25.18 -17.91 3.07
CA PHE A 195 24.46 -18.96 3.79
C PHE A 195 25.38 -19.80 4.68
N ASN A 196 26.61 -20.09 4.24
CA ASN A 196 27.58 -20.86 5.00
C ASN A 196 28.19 -20.08 6.17
N GLU A 197 28.20 -18.74 6.10
CA GLU A 197 28.65 -17.87 7.19
C GLU A 197 27.63 -17.79 8.33
N ILE A 198 26.34 -18.14 8.07
CA ILE A 198 25.32 -18.21 9.12
C ILE A 198 25.50 -19.52 9.90
N PRO A 199 25.82 -19.46 11.23
CA PRO A 199 25.88 -20.64 12.07
C PRO A 199 24.58 -21.46 11.97
N GLU A 200 24.71 -22.78 12.05
CA GLU A 200 23.55 -23.68 11.82
C GLU A 200 22.40 -23.42 12.82
N ASP A 201 22.73 -23.06 14.05
CA ASP A 201 21.77 -22.72 15.10
C ASP A 201 21.14 -21.32 14.93
N GLU A 202 21.79 -20.45 14.15
CA GLU A 202 21.31 -19.09 13.84
C GLU A 202 20.61 -18.99 12.48
N ARG A 203 20.53 -20.07 11.70
CA ARG A 203 19.82 -20.06 10.42
C ARG A 203 18.35 -19.74 10.61
N PRO A 204 17.75 -18.89 9.73
CA PRO A 204 16.35 -18.52 9.86
C PRO A 204 15.44 -19.76 9.73
N ILE A 205 14.33 -19.71 10.46
CA ILE A 205 13.24 -20.66 10.30
C ILE A 205 12.25 -20.01 9.32
N PHE A 206 11.99 -20.67 8.20
CA PHE A 206 10.93 -20.27 7.29
C PHE A 206 9.62 -20.91 7.73
N GLY A 207 8.55 -20.11 7.75
CA GLY A 207 7.22 -20.56 8.16
C GLY A 207 6.60 -21.48 7.11
N THR A 208 5.51 -22.13 7.51
CA THR A 208 4.72 -23.00 6.62
C THR A 208 4.24 -22.24 5.39
N GLU A 209 4.47 -22.83 4.22
CA GLU A 209 4.01 -22.32 2.92
C GLU A 209 3.05 -23.30 2.27
N LEU A 210 2.02 -22.74 1.64
CA LEU A 210 0.99 -23.49 0.94
C LEU A 210 0.97 -23.11 -0.54
N LYS A 211 0.73 -24.08 -1.42
CA LYS A 211 0.25 -23.82 -2.77
C LYS A 211 -1.24 -24.08 -2.81
N LEU A 212 -1.97 -23.18 -3.40
CA LEU A 212 -3.43 -23.18 -3.41
C LEU A 212 -3.94 -23.19 -4.84
N ALA A 213 -5.05 -23.90 -5.06
CA ALA A 213 -5.78 -23.83 -6.31
C ALA A 213 -7.25 -23.55 -6.05
N GLN A 214 -7.93 -22.89 -7.02
CA GLN A 214 -9.35 -22.59 -6.95
C GLN A 214 -10.07 -22.94 -8.25
N ILE A 215 -11.35 -23.25 -8.11
CA ILE A 215 -12.33 -23.30 -9.20
C ILE A 215 -13.41 -22.30 -8.87
N VAL A 216 -13.73 -21.45 -9.82
CA VAL A 216 -14.74 -20.39 -9.67
C VAL A 216 -15.83 -20.59 -10.69
N VAL A 217 -17.09 -20.53 -10.26
CA VAL A 217 -18.27 -20.52 -11.12
C VAL A 217 -19.04 -19.22 -10.84
N ILE A 218 -19.31 -18.49 -11.91
CA ILE A 218 -20.02 -17.20 -11.86
C ILE A 218 -21.42 -17.39 -12.40
N PRO A 219 -22.50 -16.99 -11.64
CA PRO A 219 -23.86 -17.05 -12.15
C PRO A 219 -24.02 -16.30 -13.46
N GLU A 220 -24.56 -16.96 -14.48
CA GLU A 220 -24.78 -16.35 -15.77
C GLU A 220 -25.99 -15.39 -15.75
N VAL A 221 -25.77 -14.19 -16.28
CA VAL A 221 -26.85 -13.22 -16.49
C VAL A 221 -27.62 -13.60 -17.74
N THR A 222 -28.95 -13.62 -17.63
CA THR A 222 -29.82 -13.95 -18.78
C THR A 222 -29.79 -12.86 -19.86
N GLU A 223 -29.99 -13.23 -21.14
CA GLU A 223 -30.02 -12.26 -22.23
C GLU A 223 -31.16 -11.25 -22.07
N GLU A 224 -32.27 -11.67 -21.46
CA GLU A 224 -33.39 -10.78 -21.14
C GLU A 224 -33.01 -9.70 -20.14
N ALA A 225 -32.23 -10.05 -19.11
CA ALA A 225 -31.76 -9.09 -18.13
C ALA A 225 -30.74 -8.09 -18.74
N LYS A 226 -29.84 -8.59 -19.60
CA LYS A 226 -28.92 -7.73 -20.36
C LYS A 226 -29.67 -6.77 -21.27
N GLN A 227 -30.65 -7.27 -22.05
CA GLN A 227 -31.41 -6.45 -22.95
C GLN A 227 -32.24 -5.39 -22.20
N SER A 228 -32.80 -5.73 -21.05
CA SER A 228 -33.55 -4.78 -20.21
C SER A 228 -32.66 -3.58 -19.78
N VAL A 229 -31.42 -3.84 -19.42
CA VAL A 229 -30.45 -2.77 -19.06
C VAL A 229 -30.07 -1.93 -20.26
N ILE A 230 -29.83 -2.57 -21.41
CA ILE A 230 -29.51 -1.88 -22.67
C ILE A 230 -30.68 -0.97 -23.07
N ASP A 231 -31.90 -1.46 -22.99
CA ASP A 231 -33.09 -0.70 -23.34
C ASP A 231 -33.27 0.51 -22.41
N ARG A 232 -33.06 0.32 -21.12
CA ARG A 232 -33.11 1.40 -20.10
C ARG A 232 -32.06 2.46 -20.34
N LEU A 233 -30.82 2.09 -20.69
CA LEU A 233 -29.78 3.04 -21.05
C LEU A 233 -30.06 3.79 -22.32
N ASN A 234 -30.66 3.12 -23.34
CA ASN A 234 -31.15 3.77 -24.56
C ASN A 234 -32.28 4.76 -24.28
N GLU A 235 -33.18 4.44 -23.35
CA GLU A 235 -34.22 5.35 -22.90
C GLU A 235 -33.64 6.58 -22.23
N PHE A 236 -32.62 6.40 -21.33
CA PHE A 236 -31.92 7.54 -20.72
C PHE A 236 -31.27 8.43 -21.77
N LYS A 237 -30.57 7.84 -22.73
CA LYS A 237 -29.94 8.57 -23.84
C LYS A 237 -30.96 9.39 -24.59
N LYS A 238 -32.09 8.76 -25.00
CA LYS A 238 -33.16 9.43 -25.70
C LYS A 238 -33.80 10.57 -24.92
N ASP A 239 -34.04 10.37 -23.62
CA ASP A 239 -34.58 11.41 -22.74
C ASP A 239 -33.65 12.63 -22.66
N ILE A 240 -32.32 12.40 -22.66
CA ILE A 240 -31.38 13.48 -22.60
C ILE A 240 -31.27 14.22 -23.94
N GLU A 241 -31.20 13.49 -25.05
CA GLU A 241 -31.01 14.07 -26.38
C GLU A 241 -32.27 14.74 -26.93
N GLU A 242 -33.46 14.14 -26.70
CA GLU A 242 -34.72 14.61 -27.29
C GLU A 242 -35.57 15.41 -26.32
N ASN A 243 -35.57 15.07 -25.03
CA ASN A 243 -36.49 15.64 -24.05
C ASN A 243 -35.80 16.65 -23.09
N GLY A 244 -34.48 16.92 -23.26
CA GLY A 244 -33.73 17.89 -22.47
C GLY A 244 -33.49 17.48 -21.02
N SER A 245 -33.61 16.20 -20.70
CA SER A 245 -33.26 15.67 -19.38
C SER A 245 -31.75 15.87 -19.09
N SER A 246 -31.37 16.08 -17.83
CA SER A 246 -29.98 16.23 -17.45
C SER A 246 -29.30 14.87 -17.29
N PHE A 247 -28.14 14.67 -17.94
CA PHE A 247 -27.28 13.49 -17.75
C PHE A 247 -26.88 13.34 -16.29
N ILE A 248 -26.48 14.47 -15.64
CA ILE A 248 -26.08 14.53 -14.23
C ILE A 248 -27.19 13.99 -13.33
N THR A 249 -28.42 14.46 -13.56
CA THR A 249 -29.59 14.02 -12.78
C THR A 249 -29.85 12.53 -12.96
N LYS A 250 -29.78 12.02 -14.19
CA LYS A 250 -29.93 10.57 -14.46
C LYS A 250 -28.84 9.77 -13.78
N ALA A 251 -27.58 10.22 -13.81
CA ALA A 251 -26.47 9.56 -13.12
C ALA A 251 -26.67 9.51 -11.60
N ILE A 252 -27.05 10.63 -10.97
CA ILE A 252 -27.31 10.68 -9.52
C ILE A 252 -28.38 9.68 -9.08
N PHE A 253 -29.48 9.57 -9.84
CA PHE A 253 -30.61 8.75 -9.44
C PHE A 253 -30.47 7.27 -9.82
N TYR A 254 -29.82 6.98 -10.94
CA TYR A 254 -29.91 5.63 -11.53
C TYR A 254 -28.57 4.93 -11.67
N SER A 255 -27.42 5.65 -11.66
CA SER A 255 -26.12 4.97 -11.79
C SER A 255 -25.82 4.11 -10.56
N GLU A 256 -25.26 2.94 -10.80
CA GLU A 256 -24.80 1.99 -9.78
C GLU A 256 -23.31 2.11 -9.51
N ASP A 257 -22.66 3.12 -10.08
CA ASP A 257 -21.26 3.44 -9.85
C ASP A 257 -21.07 4.44 -8.70
N GLY A 258 -19.91 4.38 -8.03
CA GLY A 258 -19.57 5.29 -6.93
C GLY A 258 -19.52 6.77 -7.33
N SER A 259 -19.29 7.07 -8.62
CA SER A 259 -19.29 8.44 -9.16
C SER A 259 -20.68 9.07 -9.24
N LYS A 260 -21.76 8.33 -8.96
CA LYS A 260 -23.12 8.83 -9.00
C LYS A 260 -23.33 10.09 -8.16
N SER A 261 -22.67 10.20 -7.01
CA SER A 261 -22.78 11.37 -6.12
C SER A 261 -22.27 12.67 -6.77
N ASP A 262 -21.34 12.57 -7.74
CA ASP A 262 -20.83 13.69 -8.56
C ASP A 262 -21.44 13.70 -9.98
N GLY A 263 -22.66 13.15 -10.12
CA GLY A 263 -23.36 13.09 -11.40
C GLY A 263 -22.63 12.27 -12.46
N GLY A 264 -21.99 11.18 -12.04
CA GLY A 264 -21.29 10.24 -12.92
C GLY A 264 -19.93 10.74 -13.41
N ARG A 265 -19.37 11.80 -12.82
CA ARG A 265 -18.09 12.37 -13.24
C ARG A 265 -16.93 11.45 -12.90
N LEU A 266 -16.09 11.18 -13.89
CA LEU A 266 -14.87 10.42 -13.73
C LEU A 266 -13.64 11.35 -13.67
N PRO A 267 -12.53 10.89 -13.07
CA PRO A 267 -11.25 11.59 -13.21
C PRO A 267 -10.91 11.81 -14.68
N THR A 268 -10.34 12.97 -15.01
CA THR A 268 -9.94 13.31 -16.38
C THR A 268 -9.09 12.19 -16.97
N MET A 269 -9.51 11.68 -18.13
CA MET A 269 -8.82 10.59 -18.82
C MET A 269 -7.74 11.14 -19.73
N ASN A 270 -6.53 10.60 -19.65
CA ASN A 270 -5.45 10.98 -20.56
C ASN A 270 -5.22 9.89 -21.61
N ARG A 271 -5.24 10.26 -22.90
CA ARG A 271 -5.12 9.32 -24.01
C ARG A 271 -3.76 8.60 -24.07
N LYS A 272 -2.68 9.23 -23.57
CA LYS A 272 -1.35 8.62 -23.52
C LYS A 272 -1.14 7.69 -22.34
N GLN A 273 -1.88 7.90 -21.25
CA GLN A 273 -1.82 7.10 -20.02
C GLN A 273 -3.22 6.72 -19.55
N PRO A 274 -3.94 5.91 -20.31
CA PRO A 274 -5.30 5.57 -19.99
C PRO A 274 -5.35 4.58 -18.81
N ARG A 275 -6.14 4.92 -17.78
CA ARG A 275 -6.32 4.11 -16.58
C ARG A 275 -7.60 3.26 -16.59
N MET A 276 -8.47 3.46 -17.60
CA MET A 276 -9.75 2.73 -17.74
C MET A 276 -9.56 1.45 -18.56
N VAL A 277 -10.51 0.51 -18.43
CA VAL A 277 -10.55 -0.71 -19.24
C VAL A 277 -10.64 -0.40 -20.74
N LYS A 278 -10.18 -1.34 -21.55
CA LYS A 278 -10.01 -1.13 -22.99
C LYS A 278 -11.33 -0.73 -23.68
N GLU A 279 -12.41 -1.43 -23.38
CA GLU A 279 -13.74 -1.23 -23.96
C GLU A 279 -14.24 0.20 -23.70
N PHE A 280 -14.06 0.70 -22.47
CA PHE A 280 -14.44 2.06 -22.08
C PHE A 280 -13.61 3.12 -22.82
N ARG A 281 -12.28 2.90 -22.91
CA ARG A 281 -11.37 3.81 -23.62
C ARG A 281 -11.67 3.90 -25.10
N ASP A 282 -11.91 2.76 -25.75
CA ASP A 282 -12.18 2.68 -27.19
C ASP A 282 -13.44 3.48 -27.54
N VAL A 283 -14.47 3.41 -26.71
CA VAL A 283 -15.67 4.22 -26.87
C VAL A 283 -15.36 5.71 -26.69
N VAL A 284 -14.80 6.12 -25.53
CA VAL A 284 -14.56 7.53 -25.23
C VAL A 284 -13.67 8.21 -26.27
N PHE A 285 -12.59 7.53 -26.72
CA PHE A 285 -11.65 8.12 -27.66
C PHE A 285 -12.15 8.16 -29.10
N SER A 286 -13.30 7.54 -29.39
CA SER A 286 -13.99 7.63 -30.69
C SER A 286 -15.08 8.70 -30.72
N MET A 287 -15.46 9.28 -29.56
CA MET A 287 -16.55 10.25 -29.43
C MET A 287 -16.12 11.68 -29.73
N GLN A 288 -17.11 12.52 -30.03
CA GLN A 288 -16.96 13.97 -30.17
C GLN A 288 -17.43 14.68 -28.89
N GLU A 289 -16.92 15.91 -28.65
CA GLU A 289 -17.35 16.72 -27.52
C GLU A 289 -18.87 17.00 -27.58
N GLY A 290 -19.54 16.79 -26.47
CA GLY A 290 -21.00 16.90 -26.35
C GLY A 290 -21.80 15.66 -26.74
N GLU A 291 -21.16 14.58 -27.17
CA GLU A 291 -21.80 13.34 -27.59
C GLU A 291 -22.13 12.43 -26.40
N ILE A 292 -23.24 11.67 -26.51
CA ILE A 292 -23.58 10.57 -25.62
C ILE A 292 -23.40 9.25 -26.38
N SER A 293 -22.64 8.31 -25.80
CA SER A 293 -22.37 7.01 -26.42
C SER A 293 -23.66 6.16 -26.56
N LYS A 294 -23.60 5.14 -27.40
CA LYS A 294 -24.53 4.01 -27.29
C LYS A 294 -24.20 3.19 -26.04
N PRO A 295 -25.16 2.41 -25.51
CA PRO A 295 -24.82 1.43 -24.47
C PRO A 295 -23.74 0.46 -24.93
N PHE A 296 -22.76 0.20 -24.06
CA PHE A 296 -21.68 -0.77 -24.30
C PHE A 296 -21.34 -1.51 -23.00
N GLU A 297 -20.82 -2.70 -23.14
CA GLU A 297 -20.50 -3.61 -22.04
C GLU A 297 -19.04 -3.49 -21.63
N THR A 298 -18.77 -3.63 -20.33
CA THR A 298 -17.45 -3.88 -19.73
C THR A 298 -17.62 -4.92 -18.65
N ASP A 299 -16.52 -5.37 -18.03
CA ASP A 299 -16.57 -6.26 -16.87
C ASP A 299 -17.36 -5.67 -15.68
N PHE A 300 -17.57 -4.35 -15.62
CA PHE A 300 -18.31 -3.67 -14.57
C PHE A 300 -19.84 -3.64 -14.81
N GLY A 301 -20.29 -3.90 -16.02
CA GLY A 301 -21.67 -3.81 -16.45
C GLY A 301 -21.85 -3.02 -17.74
N TYR A 302 -23.02 -2.43 -17.94
CA TYR A 302 -23.40 -1.67 -19.13
C TYR A 302 -23.31 -0.18 -18.87
N HIS A 303 -22.69 0.55 -19.80
CA HIS A 303 -22.44 1.97 -19.66
C HIS A 303 -23.05 2.78 -20.79
N ILE A 304 -23.41 4.03 -20.49
CA ILE A 304 -23.44 5.15 -21.44
C ILE A 304 -22.52 6.24 -20.92
N VAL A 305 -21.81 6.90 -21.82
CA VAL A 305 -20.83 7.96 -21.50
C VAL A 305 -21.26 9.25 -22.16
N PHE A 306 -21.15 10.36 -21.43
CA PHE A 306 -21.25 11.71 -21.94
C PHE A 306 -19.87 12.35 -21.97
N LEU A 307 -19.39 12.72 -23.16
CA LEU A 307 -18.11 13.40 -23.32
C LEU A 307 -18.33 14.91 -23.15
N GLU A 308 -17.99 15.43 -21.96
CA GLU A 308 -18.20 16.86 -21.66
C GLU A 308 -17.22 17.76 -22.40
N LYS A 309 -15.93 17.39 -22.44
CA LYS A 309 -14.88 18.25 -23.00
C LYS A 309 -13.63 17.49 -23.43
N ILE A 310 -13.00 17.96 -24.49
CA ILE A 310 -11.68 17.52 -24.95
C ILE A 310 -10.67 18.65 -24.80
N ARG A 311 -9.55 18.41 -24.10
CA ARG A 311 -8.44 19.34 -23.94
C ARG A 311 -7.14 18.69 -24.41
N GLY A 312 -6.90 18.71 -25.70
CA GLY A 312 -5.74 18.05 -26.31
C GLY A 312 -5.77 16.53 -26.13
N GLN A 313 -5.03 16.00 -25.18
CA GLN A 313 -5.01 14.57 -24.87
C GLN A 313 -5.89 14.20 -23.66
N GLU A 314 -6.56 15.16 -23.08
CA GLU A 314 -7.39 15.00 -21.89
C GLU A 314 -8.87 15.03 -22.26
N TYR A 315 -9.63 14.11 -21.65
CA TYR A 315 -11.05 13.88 -21.87
C TYR A 315 -11.80 13.96 -20.54
N ASP A 316 -12.69 14.93 -20.41
CA ASP A 316 -13.60 15.03 -19.25
C ASP A 316 -14.89 14.30 -19.60
N VAL A 317 -15.24 13.29 -18.83
CA VAL A 317 -16.36 12.41 -19.11
C VAL A 317 -17.25 12.20 -17.87
N ARG A 318 -18.54 11.97 -18.14
CA ARG A 318 -19.47 11.40 -17.18
C ARG A 318 -19.98 10.07 -17.70
N HIS A 319 -20.33 9.16 -16.79
CA HIS A 319 -20.93 7.91 -17.16
C HIS A 319 -22.15 7.54 -16.30
N ILE A 320 -22.97 6.67 -16.83
CA ILE A 320 -24.02 5.95 -16.09
C ILE A 320 -23.71 4.48 -16.26
N LEU A 321 -23.58 3.77 -15.15
CA LEU A 321 -23.38 2.33 -15.08
C LEU A 321 -24.66 1.68 -14.57
N LEU A 322 -25.16 0.67 -15.28
CA LEU A 322 -26.19 -0.25 -14.79
C LEU A 322 -25.70 -1.69 -14.90
N ARG A 323 -26.12 -2.52 -13.95
CA ARG A 323 -25.83 -3.95 -13.95
C ARG A 323 -27.10 -4.74 -14.20
N PRO A 324 -27.05 -5.79 -15.02
CA PRO A 324 -28.18 -6.69 -15.15
C PRO A 324 -28.43 -7.43 -13.83
N GLU A 325 -29.69 -7.57 -13.45
CA GLU A 325 -30.05 -8.30 -12.23
C GLU A 325 -29.83 -9.81 -12.41
N LEU A 326 -29.20 -10.42 -11.41
CA LEU A 326 -29.07 -11.89 -11.30
C LEU A 326 -30.37 -12.46 -10.76
N THR A 327 -30.95 -13.42 -11.48
CA THR A 327 -32.10 -14.16 -10.98
C THR A 327 -31.69 -15.18 -9.93
N GLN A 328 -32.60 -15.50 -8.99
CA GLN A 328 -32.35 -16.55 -8.00
C GLN A 328 -32.09 -17.92 -8.65
N ASP A 329 -32.74 -18.19 -9.79
CA ASP A 329 -32.54 -19.41 -10.57
C ASP A 329 -31.08 -19.48 -11.13
N ALA A 330 -30.53 -18.36 -11.61
CA ALA A 330 -29.16 -18.31 -12.11
C ALA A 330 -28.14 -18.53 -10.98
N ILE A 331 -28.40 -17.91 -9.82
CA ILE A 331 -27.55 -18.10 -8.62
C ILE A 331 -27.60 -19.57 -8.17
N GLN A 332 -28.79 -20.17 -8.09
CA GLN A 332 -28.94 -21.57 -7.68
C GLN A 332 -28.26 -22.54 -8.68
N LYS A 333 -28.43 -22.29 -9.99
CA LYS A 333 -27.81 -23.10 -11.05
C LYS A 333 -26.29 -23.10 -10.93
N ALA A 334 -25.66 -21.94 -10.75
CA ALA A 334 -24.21 -21.84 -10.59
C ALA A 334 -23.72 -22.57 -9.31
N LYS A 335 -24.51 -22.47 -8.24
CA LYS A 335 -24.23 -23.19 -7.02
C LYS A 335 -24.33 -24.71 -7.20
N ASP A 336 -25.38 -25.17 -7.86
CA ASP A 336 -25.56 -26.61 -8.15
C ASP A 336 -24.43 -27.14 -9.06
N GLU A 337 -24.01 -26.35 -10.04
CA GLU A 337 -22.88 -26.70 -10.93
C GLU A 337 -21.57 -26.89 -10.16
N ILE A 338 -21.19 -25.94 -9.29
CA ILE A 338 -19.95 -26.09 -8.52
C ILE A 338 -20.05 -27.19 -7.47
N ASP A 339 -21.25 -27.45 -6.91
CA ASP A 339 -21.49 -28.59 -6.01
C ASP A 339 -21.32 -29.94 -6.75
N GLU A 340 -21.79 -30.06 -8.01
CA GLU A 340 -21.54 -31.23 -8.85
C GLU A 340 -20.06 -31.39 -9.20
N VAL A 341 -19.38 -30.32 -9.58
CA VAL A 341 -17.92 -30.34 -9.86
C VAL A 341 -17.17 -30.80 -8.63
N ARG A 342 -17.49 -30.25 -7.46
CA ARG A 342 -16.91 -30.67 -6.19
C ARG A 342 -17.13 -32.16 -5.92
N ALA A 343 -18.34 -32.67 -6.13
CA ALA A 343 -18.66 -34.08 -5.92
C ALA A 343 -17.83 -34.99 -6.81
N LYS A 344 -17.64 -34.66 -8.09
CA LYS A 344 -16.80 -35.42 -9.05
C LYS A 344 -15.31 -35.41 -8.66
N ILE A 345 -14.83 -34.32 -8.03
CA ILE A 345 -13.45 -34.26 -7.55
C ILE A 345 -13.29 -35.14 -6.30
N VAL A 346 -14.23 -35.03 -5.35
CA VAL A 346 -14.17 -35.80 -4.09
C VAL A 346 -14.32 -37.28 -4.31
N ASP A 347 -15.13 -37.75 -5.30
CA ASP A 347 -15.26 -39.16 -5.62
C ASP A 347 -14.13 -39.70 -6.51
N GLY A 348 -13.23 -38.83 -6.98
CA GLY A 348 -12.05 -39.18 -7.78
C GLY A 348 -12.35 -39.41 -9.27
N SER A 349 -13.57 -39.10 -9.74
CA SER A 349 -13.91 -39.23 -11.17
C SER A 349 -13.32 -38.11 -12.04
N LEU A 350 -12.90 -37.02 -11.42
CA LEU A 350 -12.26 -35.87 -12.07
C LEU A 350 -11.11 -35.34 -11.19
N THR A 351 -9.99 -34.96 -11.79
CA THR A 351 -8.93 -34.27 -11.06
C THR A 351 -9.28 -32.82 -10.84
N PHE A 352 -8.72 -32.18 -9.80
CA PHE A 352 -8.96 -30.74 -9.57
C PHE A 352 -8.47 -29.89 -10.75
N GLU A 353 -7.31 -30.24 -11.32
CA GLU A 353 -6.75 -29.52 -12.47
C GLU A 353 -7.64 -29.59 -13.72
N ASP A 354 -8.16 -30.78 -14.04
CA ASP A 354 -9.03 -30.98 -15.20
C ASP A 354 -10.36 -30.27 -14.96
N ALA A 355 -10.91 -30.34 -13.74
CA ALA A 355 -12.11 -29.62 -13.35
C ALA A 355 -11.93 -28.09 -13.48
N ALA A 356 -10.77 -27.57 -13.06
CA ALA A 356 -10.47 -26.15 -13.22
C ALA A 356 -10.43 -25.74 -14.69
N ARG A 357 -9.78 -26.54 -15.55
CA ARG A 357 -9.72 -26.27 -17.00
C ARG A 357 -11.05 -26.35 -17.70
N GLU A 358 -11.94 -27.20 -17.26
CA GLU A 358 -13.25 -27.41 -17.88
C GLU A 358 -14.30 -26.42 -17.37
N PHE A 359 -14.43 -26.29 -16.05
CA PHE A 359 -15.56 -25.61 -15.40
C PHE A 359 -15.25 -24.23 -14.80
N SER A 360 -13.97 -23.87 -14.55
CA SER A 360 -13.69 -22.57 -13.92
C SER A 360 -13.95 -21.41 -14.87
N ASP A 361 -14.61 -20.38 -14.40
CA ASP A 361 -14.78 -19.10 -15.09
C ASP A 361 -13.63 -18.12 -14.87
N GLU A 362 -12.72 -18.42 -13.92
CA GLU A 362 -11.54 -17.61 -13.64
C GLU A 362 -10.48 -17.78 -14.72
N LYS A 363 -10.42 -16.86 -15.66
CA LYS A 363 -9.52 -16.93 -16.83
C LYS A 363 -8.04 -16.95 -16.48
N GLU A 364 -7.68 -16.32 -15.36
CA GLU A 364 -6.29 -16.16 -14.93
C GLU A 364 -5.68 -17.49 -14.45
N THR A 365 -6.46 -18.33 -13.79
CA THR A 365 -6.00 -19.58 -13.19
C THR A 365 -6.47 -20.85 -13.92
N LYS A 366 -7.55 -20.74 -14.68
CA LYS A 366 -8.22 -21.85 -15.37
C LYS A 366 -7.26 -22.79 -16.09
N PHE A 367 -6.39 -22.24 -16.94
CA PHE A 367 -5.50 -23.03 -17.80
C PHE A 367 -4.29 -23.62 -17.05
N GLU A 368 -4.01 -23.09 -15.87
CA GLU A 368 -2.98 -23.60 -14.96
C GLU A 368 -3.56 -24.51 -13.86
N GLY A 369 -4.70 -25.17 -14.16
CA GLY A 369 -5.33 -26.08 -13.21
C GLY A 369 -5.89 -25.42 -11.96
N GLY A 370 -6.22 -24.14 -12.03
CA GLY A 370 -6.75 -23.36 -10.91
C GLY A 370 -5.68 -22.81 -9.96
N GLN A 371 -4.38 -22.99 -10.24
CA GLN A 371 -3.28 -22.59 -9.36
C GLN A 371 -3.29 -21.09 -9.10
N LEU A 372 -3.29 -20.71 -7.82
CA LEU A 372 -3.24 -19.32 -7.40
C LEU A 372 -1.81 -18.78 -7.43
N THR A 373 -1.67 -17.54 -7.89
CA THR A 373 -0.42 -16.78 -7.80
C THR A 373 -0.50 -15.81 -6.63
N ASN A 374 0.54 -15.80 -5.79
CA ASN A 374 0.65 -14.85 -4.69
C ASN A 374 0.86 -13.42 -5.25
N PRO A 375 -0.05 -12.48 -4.97
CA PRO A 375 0.01 -11.14 -5.56
C PRO A 375 1.24 -10.32 -5.09
N THR A 376 1.81 -10.69 -3.94
CA THR A 376 2.95 -9.98 -3.35
C THR A 376 4.29 -10.48 -3.89
N THR A 377 4.46 -11.81 -3.97
CA THR A 377 5.73 -12.45 -4.36
C THR A 377 5.77 -12.85 -5.83
N GLN A 378 4.60 -12.87 -6.51
CA GLN A 378 4.44 -13.29 -7.91
C GLN A 378 4.85 -14.74 -8.17
N ASP A 379 4.88 -15.57 -7.12
CA ASP A 379 5.05 -17.01 -7.17
C ASP A 379 3.79 -17.75 -6.68
N PHE A 380 3.86 -19.08 -6.54
CA PHE A 380 2.73 -19.89 -6.10
C PHE A 380 2.72 -20.18 -4.60
N ASN A 381 3.68 -19.66 -3.84
CA ASN A 381 3.82 -19.95 -2.42
C ASN A 381 3.14 -18.88 -1.57
N PHE A 382 2.29 -19.33 -0.67
CA PHE A 382 1.59 -18.49 0.30
C PHE A 382 2.10 -18.82 1.70
N GLU A 383 2.90 -17.96 2.29
CA GLU A 383 3.33 -18.12 3.68
C GLU A 383 2.12 -17.93 4.61
N LEU A 384 1.84 -18.94 5.42
CA LEU A 384 0.64 -19.02 6.25
C LEU A 384 0.45 -17.78 7.15
N THR A 385 1.55 -17.26 7.70
CA THR A 385 1.53 -16.10 8.62
C THR A 385 1.38 -14.76 7.91
N LYS A 386 1.56 -14.72 6.59
CA LYS A 386 1.44 -13.51 5.75
C LYS A 386 0.23 -13.54 4.82
N MET A 387 -0.56 -14.60 4.92
CA MET A 387 -1.76 -14.77 4.12
C MET A 387 -2.85 -13.77 4.54
N GLU A 388 -3.63 -13.31 3.59
CA GLU A 388 -4.79 -12.47 3.89
C GLU A 388 -5.77 -13.22 4.80
N PRO A 389 -6.32 -12.56 5.85
CA PRO A 389 -7.17 -13.22 6.85
C PRO A 389 -8.38 -13.96 6.26
N GLU A 390 -8.96 -13.42 5.18
CA GLU A 390 -10.10 -14.03 4.51
C GLU A 390 -9.69 -15.36 3.86
N LEU A 391 -8.64 -15.38 3.05
CA LEU A 391 -8.13 -16.59 2.41
C LEU A 391 -7.69 -17.61 3.46
N TYR A 392 -6.99 -17.17 4.51
CA TYR A 392 -6.60 -18.03 5.63
C TYR A 392 -7.80 -18.72 6.27
N SER A 393 -8.86 -17.99 6.57
CA SER A 393 -10.08 -18.54 7.18
C SER A 393 -10.77 -19.61 6.33
N GLN A 394 -10.60 -19.54 5.01
CA GLN A 394 -11.21 -20.47 4.06
C GLN A 394 -10.43 -21.78 3.91
N ILE A 395 -9.13 -21.80 4.26
CA ILE A 395 -8.24 -22.95 3.99
C ILE A 395 -7.60 -23.53 5.25
N GLN A 396 -7.68 -22.88 6.41
CA GLN A 396 -6.96 -23.27 7.64
C GLN A 396 -7.22 -24.70 8.09
N ASP A 397 -8.44 -25.22 7.86
CA ASP A 397 -8.86 -26.57 8.26
C ASP A 397 -8.63 -27.64 7.18
N LEU A 398 -8.14 -27.24 5.98
CA LEU A 398 -7.93 -28.17 4.86
C LEU A 398 -6.61 -28.93 5.02
N GLN A 399 -6.69 -30.23 4.78
CA GLN A 399 -5.51 -31.07 4.58
C GLN A 399 -5.04 -31.01 3.13
N ASP A 400 -3.83 -31.51 2.86
CA ASP A 400 -3.28 -31.54 1.50
C ASP A 400 -4.18 -32.39 0.60
N GLY A 401 -4.57 -31.85 -0.55
CA GLY A 401 -5.49 -32.46 -1.49
C GLY A 401 -6.97 -32.42 -1.08
N GLU A 402 -7.29 -31.92 0.10
CA GLU A 402 -8.68 -31.78 0.53
C GLU A 402 -9.36 -30.60 -0.17
N ILE A 403 -10.64 -30.77 -0.52
CA ILE A 403 -11.44 -29.78 -1.22
C ILE A 403 -12.35 -29.05 -0.22
N SER A 404 -12.31 -27.74 -0.20
CA SER A 404 -13.16 -26.92 0.64
C SER A 404 -14.65 -27.19 0.38
N LYS A 405 -15.51 -26.74 1.30
CA LYS A 405 -16.92 -26.56 0.99
C LYS A 405 -17.07 -25.49 -0.10
N VAL A 406 -18.22 -25.50 -0.79
CA VAL A 406 -18.54 -24.39 -1.69
C VAL A 406 -18.67 -23.10 -0.89
N LEU A 407 -17.91 -22.11 -1.29
CA LEU A 407 -17.87 -20.77 -0.71
C LEU A 407 -18.56 -19.80 -1.68
N GLN A 408 -19.42 -18.95 -1.13
CA GLN A 408 -19.95 -17.82 -1.87
C GLN A 408 -19.05 -16.62 -1.58
N ASP A 409 -18.70 -15.89 -2.61
CA ASP A 409 -17.80 -14.72 -2.56
C ASP A 409 -18.31 -13.64 -3.51
N GLU A 410 -17.77 -12.45 -3.40
CA GLU A 410 -18.03 -11.35 -4.31
C GLU A 410 -16.72 -10.89 -4.93
N ASP A 411 -16.74 -10.57 -6.20
CA ASP A 411 -15.57 -10.00 -6.85
C ASP A 411 -15.45 -8.48 -6.59
N ARG A 412 -14.39 -7.86 -7.12
CA ARG A 412 -14.12 -6.41 -6.97
C ARG A 412 -15.23 -5.50 -7.50
N VAL A 413 -16.17 -6.03 -8.25
CA VAL A 413 -17.31 -5.31 -8.81
C VAL A 413 -18.64 -5.77 -8.20
N ASN A 414 -18.59 -6.45 -7.04
CA ASN A 414 -19.72 -6.98 -6.26
C ASN A 414 -20.59 -7.97 -7.07
N ARG A 415 -19.95 -8.79 -7.94
CA ARG A 415 -20.63 -9.92 -8.58
C ARG A 415 -20.50 -11.15 -7.73
N ILE A 416 -21.62 -11.82 -7.47
CA ILE A 416 -21.67 -13.10 -6.77
C ILE A 416 -20.87 -14.13 -7.58
N LYS A 417 -20.00 -14.86 -6.93
CA LYS A 417 -19.31 -16.04 -7.46
C LYS A 417 -19.30 -17.15 -6.42
N PHE A 418 -19.23 -18.37 -6.90
CA PHE A 418 -19.02 -19.56 -6.06
C PHE A 418 -17.64 -20.09 -6.31
N LYS A 419 -16.95 -20.51 -5.27
CA LYS A 419 -15.61 -21.09 -5.38
C LYS A 419 -15.42 -22.29 -4.50
N ILE A 420 -14.53 -23.18 -4.91
CA ILE A 420 -13.93 -24.22 -4.09
C ILE A 420 -12.42 -24.06 -4.14
N LEU A 421 -11.78 -24.37 -3.03
CA LEU A 421 -10.35 -24.26 -2.82
C LEU A 421 -9.76 -25.63 -2.49
N THR A 422 -8.48 -25.81 -2.83
CA THR A 422 -7.69 -26.94 -2.36
C THR A 422 -6.27 -26.51 -2.04
N VAL A 423 -5.64 -27.21 -1.10
CA VAL A 423 -4.20 -27.13 -0.84
C VAL A 423 -3.51 -28.18 -1.74
N THR A 424 -2.78 -27.71 -2.74
CA THR A 424 -2.10 -28.60 -3.70
C THR A 424 -0.73 -29.07 -3.23
N ASP A 425 -0.08 -28.29 -2.34
CA ASP A 425 1.22 -28.61 -1.78
C ASP A 425 1.40 -27.87 -0.44
N ARG A 426 2.09 -28.48 0.50
CA ARG A 426 2.41 -27.93 1.81
C ARG A 426 3.87 -28.13 2.12
N LEU A 427 4.56 -27.06 2.44
CA LEU A 427 5.90 -27.10 3.00
C LEU A 427 5.83 -26.61 4.45
N ASP A 428 5.98 -27.51 5.39
CA ASP A 428 5.95 -27.17 6.81
C ASP A 428 7.10 -26.23 7.19
N ASP A 429 6.95 -25.59 8.35
CA ASP A 429 8.01 -24.76 8.89
C ASP A 429 9.32 -25.55 9.07
N HIS A 430 10.40 -24.97 8.60
CA HIS A 430 11.70 -25.63 8.61
C HIS A 430 12.85 -24.65 8.71
N LYS A 431 13.98 -25.12 9.22
CA LYS A 431 15.22 -24.35 9.20
C LYS A 431 15.70 -24.20 7.75
N ALA A 432 16.17 -23.01 7.40
CA ALA A 432 16.62 -22.67 6.05
C ALA A 432 17.51 -23.77 5.45
N ASP A 433 17.11 -24.28 4.29
CA ASP A 433 17.84 -25.24 3.48
C ASP A 433 18.26 -24.59 2.16
N PHE A 434 19.55 -24.68 1.81
CA PHE A 434 20.07 -23.97 0.64
C PHE A 434 19.42 -24.38 -0.68
N ALA A 435 19.05 -25.66 -0.83
CA ALA A 435 18.44 -26.15 -2.07
C ALA A 435 16.95 -25.80 -2.18
N LYS A 436 16.22 -25.89 -1.06
CA LYS A 436 14.78 -25.61 -1.03
C LYS A 436 14.47 -24.12 -1.04
N ASP A 437 15.28 -23.32 -0.32
CA ASP A 437 15.00 -21.92 -0.04
C ASP A 437 15.93 -20.96 -0.80
N TYR A 438 16.55 -21.41 -1.88
CA TYR A 438 17.55 -20.62 -2.60
C TYR A 438 17.12 -19.20 -2.91
N LEU A 439 15.89 -18.97 -3.37
CA LEU A 439 15.40 -17.62 -3.69
C LEU A 439 15.26 -16.72 -2.45
N LYS A 440 14.80 -17.29 -1.33
CA LYS A 440 14.70 -16.56 -0.06
C LYS A 440 16.09 -16.20 0.46
N ILE A 441 17.01 -17.17 0.43
CA ILE A 441 18.42 -16.97 0.84
C ILE A 441 19.11 -15.96 -0.08
N LYS A 442 18.86 -16.02 -1.38
CA LYS A 442 19.35 -15.03 -2.35
C LYS A 442 18.89 -13.60 -1.98
N ASN A 443 17.62 -13.45 -1.63
CA ASN A 443 17.10 -12.14 -1.22
C ASN A 443 17.73 -11.65 0.07
N LEU A 444 17.97 -12.51 1.05
CA LEU A 444 18.68 -12.17 2.29
C LEU A 444 20.14 -11.77 2.00
N ALA A 445 20.83 -12.51 1.16
CA ALA A 445 22.21 -12.19 0.74
C ALA A 445 22.27 -10.85 -0.03
N LEU A 446 21.29 -10.58 -0.89
CA LEU A 446 21.18 -9.31 -1.60
C LEU A 446 20.96 -8.14 -0.62
N GLN A 447 20.05 -8.28 0.32
CA GLN A 447 19.80 -7.27 1.36
C GLN A 447 21.04 -7.00 2.20
N ASP A 448 21.75 -8.03 2.62
CA ASP A 448 23.00 -7.89 3.38
C ASP A 448 24.06 -7.13 2.57
N LYS A 449 24.26 -7.50 1.30
CA LYS A 449 25.20 -6.82 0.40
C LYS A 449 24.82 -5.35 0.16
N GLN A 450 23.52 -5.05 0.03
CA GLN A 450 23.03 -3.67 -0.08
C GLN A 450 23.30 -2.86 1.18
N VAL A 451 23.09 -3.45 2.36
CA VAL A 451 23.38 -2.80 3.65
C VAL A 451 24.87 -2.52 3.80
N GLN A 452 25.72 -3.48 3.44
CA GLN A 452 27.18 -3.28 3.46
C GLN A 452 27.60 -2.15 2.51
N ALA A 453 27.01 -2.08 1.30
CA ALA A 453 27.30 -1.02 0.35
C ALA A 453 26.85 0.36 0.87
N ILE A 454 25.67 0.45 1.46
CA ILE A 454 25.18 1.67 2.12
C ILE A 454 26.14 2.10 3.23
N GLY A 455 26.54 1.17 4.10
CA GLY A 455 27.46 1.47 5.21
C GLY A 455 28.85 1.92 4.75
N LYS A 456 29.35 1.35 3.64
CA LYS A 456 30.61 1.79 3.01
C LYS A 456 30.47 3.19 2.45
N TRP A 457 29.45 3.41 1.61
CA TRP A 457 29.16 4.71 1.02
C TRP A 457 29.02 5.80 2.09
N GLN A 458 28.26 5.51 3.16
CA GLN A 458 28.05 6.45 4.26
C GLN A 458 29.37 6.85 4.93
N LYS A 459 30.26 5.87 5.21
CA LYS A 459 31.57 6.15 5.81
C LYS A 459 32.42 7.06 4.93
N GLU A 460 32.42 6.83 3.62
CA GLU A 460 33.17 7.64 2.65
C GLU A 460 32.57 9.05 2.55
N THR A 461 31.25 9.16 2.40
CA THR A 461 30.56 10.45 2.24
C THR A 461 30.61 11.33 3.49
N ILE A 462 30.57 10.74 4.70
CA ILE A 462 30.73 11.51 5.95
C ILE A 462 32.07 12.26 5.97
N VAL A 463 33.13 11.66 5.47
CA VAL A 463 34.48 12.30 5.47
C VAL A 463 34.47 13.57 4.65
N ASP A 464 33.80 13.55 3.49
CA ASP A 464 33.85 14.65 2.52
C ASP A 464 32.74 15.71 2.75
N THR A 465 31.70 15.39 3.53
CA THR A 465 30.60 16.32 3.80
C THR A 465 30.89 17.19 5.03
N TYR A 466 30.54 18.48 4.98
CA TYR A 466 30.57 19.33 6.17
C TYR A 466 29.52 18.89 7.18
N ILE A 467 29.97 18.47 8.38
CA ILE A 467 29.06 18.03 9.45
C ILE A 467 29.48 18.74 10.75
N LYS A 468 28.48 19.32 11.42
CA LYS A 468 28.65 19.94 12.73
C LYS A 468 27.49 19.53 13.63
N ILE A 469 27.82 18.86 14.73
CA ILE A 469 26.84 18.44 15.74
C ILE A 469 27.01 19.33 16.97
N ASN A 470 25.91 19.74 17.59
CA ASN A 470 25.87 20.63 18.74
C ASN A 470 25.25 19.96 19.97
N GLY A 471 25.41 20.61 21.14
CA GLY A 471 24.74 20.22 22.38
C GLY A 471 25.08 18.82 22.86
N GLU A 472 24.11 18.19 23.48
CA GLU A 472 24.17 16.85 24.06
C GLU A 472 24.40 15.73 23.04
N TYR A 473 24.06 15.97 21.77
CA TYR A 473 24.24 15.00 20.70
C TYR A 473 25.70 14.68 20.36
N LYS A 474 26.66 15.43 20.90
CA LYS A 474 28.11 15.10 20.80
C LYS A 474 28.49 13.89 21.62
N ASP A 475 27.70 13.58 22.62
CA ASP A 475 27.96 12.48 23.56
C ASP A 475 27.22 11.19 23.17
N CYS A 476 26.46 11.22 22.06
CA CYS A 476 25.80 10.04 21.53
C CYS A 476 26.80 9.02 20.98
N ASP A 477 26.50 7.73 21.23
CA ASP A 477 27.22 6.62 20.62
C ASP A 477 26.61 6.31 19.23
N TYR A 478 27.26 6.79 18.18
CA TYR A 478 26.85 6.64 16.82
C TYR A 478 27.45 5.41 16.16
N GLN A 479 26.71 4.73 15.33
CA GLN A 479 27.22 3.61 14.51
C GLN A 479 28.24 4.08 13.47
N SER A 480 28.08 5.31 12.95
CA SER A 480 29.01 5.92 11.99
C SER A 480 29.77 7.08 12.61
N ASN A 481 30.97 7.40 12.07
CA ASN A 481 31.84 8.43 12.62
C ASN A 481 31.38 9.87 12.30
N TRP A 482 30.17 10.24 12.75
CA TRP A 482 29.57 11.57 12.53
C TRP A 482 30.40 12.69 13.16
N LEU A 483 31.14 12.41 14.20
CA LEU A 483 31.96 13.39 14.92
C LEU A 483 33.33 13.59 14.30
N LYS A 484 33.71 12.79 13.29
CA LYS A 484 35.00 12.84 12.59
C LYS A 484 36.21 12.78 13.59
N LYS A 485 36.10 11.92 14.59
CA LYS A 485 37.13 11.68 15.60
C LYS A 485 38.19 10.70 15.08
#